data_964a90810f092d6347317a775436cc1e
#
_entry.id   964a90810f092d6347317a775436cc1e
#
_cell.length_a   1.000
_cell.length_b   1.000
_cell.length_c   1.000
_cell.angle_alpha   90.00
_cell.angle_beta   90.00
_cell.angle_gamma   90.00
#
_symmetry.space_group_name_H-M   'P 1'
#
loop_
_entity.id
_entity.type
_entity.pdbx_description
1 polymer ?
#
loop_
_entity_poly.entity_id
_entity_poly.type
_entity_poly.pdbx_seq_one_letter_code
_entity_poly.pdbx_strand_id
1 'polypeptide(L)'
;IESQFGKGTIMKLGTRETVEVPSIPTGSFGLDNALGIGGLPKGRVVEIYGPESSGKTTLTLQIIAECQKAGGSAAFIDAEHALDPEYAKALGVDIDELLLSQPDTGEQALEVTDMLVKSGSLDVIVVDSVAALVPRAELEGDMGDSHVGLQARLMSQALRKITGSIQKSNTLVIFINQIRMKIGVMFGSPETTTGGNALKFYSSVRLDIRRIGAIKDGDEVVGNCLLYTSDAADES
;
A
#
# COMPACT_ATOMS: atom_id res chain seq x y z
N ILE A 1 -2.88 34.02 17.76
CA ILE A 1 -2.94 32.97 16.72
C ILE A 1 -4.38 32.50 16.52
N GLU A 2 -5.12 32.09 17.55
CA GLU A 2 -6.52 31.64 17.41
C GLU A 2 -7.46 32.70 16.84
N SER A 3 -7.22 33.99 17.12
CA SER A 3 -7.99 35.08 16.54
C SER A 3 -7.75 35.27 15.04
N GLN A 4 -6.61 34.81 14.53
CA GLN A 4 -6.18 34.98 13.14
C GLN A 4 -6.43 33.75 12.30
N PHE A 5 -6.34 32.54 12.90
CA PHE A 5 -6.39 31.25 12.20
C PHE A 5 -7.55 30.34 12.65
N GLY A 6 -8.34 30.77 13.63
CA GLY A 6 -9.47 30.02 14.17
C GLY A 6 -9.14 29.26 15.47
N LYS A 7 -10.20 28.91 16.22
CA LYS A 7 -10.07 28.14 17.47
C LYS A 7 -9.51 26.74 17.19
N GLY A 8 -8.60 26.28 18.04
CA GLY A 8 -7.99 24.96 17.93
C GLY A 8 -6.75 24.89 17.03
N THR A 9 -6.31 26.03 16.45
CA THR A 9 -5.07 26.09 15.65
C THR A 9 -3.83 25.74 16.48
N ILE A 10 -3.84 26.03 17.77
CA ILE A 10 -2.82 25.62 18.75
C ILE A 10 -3.53 25.01 19.95
N MET A 11 -3.07 23.83 20.37
CA MET A 11 -3.56 23.16 21.57
C MET A 11 -2.40 22.50 22.32
N LYS A 12 -2.58 22.28 23.61
CA LYS A 12 -1.62 21.48 24.39
C LYS A 12 -1.83 20.01 24.04
N LEU A 13 -0.75 19.28 23.78
CA LEU A 13 -0.81 17.86 23.41
C LEU A 13 -1.57 16.99 24.45
N GLY A 14 -1.38 17.27 25.73
CA GLY A 14 -2.04 16.54 26.82
C GLY A 14 -3.55 16.85 26.99
N THR A 15 -4.10 17.84 26.26
CA THR A 15 -5.54 18.12 26.25
C THR A 15 -6.26 17.47 25.06
N ARG A 16 -5.52 16.80 24.16
CA ARG A 16 -6.09 16.06 23.06
C ARG A 16 -6.63 14.72 23.60
N GLU A 17 -7.92 14.50 23.45
CA GLU A 17 -8.49 13.16 23.67
C GLU A 17 -7.73 12.17 22.78
N THR A 18 -7.39 11.01 23.34
CA THR A 18 -6.79 9.89 22.57
C THR A 18 -7.83 9.46 21.55
N VAL A 19 -7.67 9.92 20.32
CA VAL A 19 -8.53 9.49 19.22
C VAL A 19 -8.08 8.07 18.84
N GLU A 20 -8.94 7.09 19.06
CA GLU A 20 -8.73 5.74 18.53
C GLU A 20 -8.56 5.86 17.01
N VAL A 21 -7.46 5.31 16.49
CA VAL A 21 -7.21 5.26 15.05
C VAL A 21 -8.02 4.11 14.48
N PRO A 22 -9.06 4.37 13.65
CA PRO A 22 -9.81 3.28 13.05
C PRO A 22 -8.89 2.46 12.15
N SER A 23 -9.02 1.13 12.20
CA SER A 23 -8.19 0.19 11.47
C SER A 23 -9.02 -0.80 10.66
N ILE A 24 -8.38 -1.42 9.67
CA ILE A 24 -8.92 -2.54 8.90
C ILE A 24 -8.08 -3.76 9.26
N PRO A 25 -8.68 -4.85 9.78
CA PRO A 25 -7.96 -6.08 10.07
C PRO A 25 -7.26 -6.65 8.84
N THR A 26 -6.09 -7.26 9.04
CA THR A 26 -5.36 -7.90 7.96
C THR A 26 -5.81 -9.34 7.69
N GLY A 27 -6.63 -9.90 8.58
CA GLY A 27 -7.00 -11.30 8.60
C GLY A 27 -5.93 -12.21 9.21
N SER A 28 -4.79 -11.64 9.61
CA SER A 28 -3.73 -12.34 10.36
C SER A 28 -3.70 -11.84 11.80
N PHE A 29 -4.15 -12.69 12.74
CA PHE A 29 -4.17 -12.34 14.16
C PHE A 29 -2.79 -11.89 14.69
N GLY A 30 -1.72 -12.57 14.24
CA GLY A 30 -0.36 -12.22 14.66
C GLY A 30 0.07 -10.85 14.17
N LEU A 31 -0.26 -10.50 12.92
CA LEU A 31 0.07 -9.20 12.34
C LEU A 31 -0.80 -8.09 12.98
N ASP A 32 -2.09 -8.31 13.15
CA ASP A 32 -2.99 -7.34 13.77
C ASP A 32 -2.60 -7.01 15.21
N ASN A 33 -2.17 -8.02 15.97
CA ASN A 33 -1.64 -7.82 17.31
C ASN A 33 -0.31 -7.07 17.32
N ALA A 34 0.59 -7.39 16.38
CA ALA A 34 1.89 -6.71 16.25
C ALA A 34 1.76 -5.24 15.85
N LEU A 35 0.75 -4.89 15.06
CA LEU A 35 0.43 -3.50 14.69
C LEU A 35 -0.15 -2.68 15.86
N GLY A 36 -0.62 -3.33 16.93
CA GLY A 36 -1.05 -2.68 18.17
C GLY A 36 -2.41 -1.98 18.13
N ILE A 37 -3.00 -1.81 16.94
CA ILE A 37 -4.31 -1.16 16.73
C ILE A 37 -5.35 -2.11 16.10
N GLY A 38 -5.03 -3.41 16.03
CA GLY A 38 -5.93 -4.44 15.50
C GLY A 38 -6.06 -4.46 13.97
N GLY A 39 -5.10 -3.89 13.25
CA GLY A 39 -5.08 -3.87 11.78
C GLY A 39 -4.30 -2.70 11.21
N LEU A 40 -4.50 -2.42 9.93
CA LEU A 40 -3.87 -1.29 9.23
C LEU A 40 -4.68 0.01 9.44
N PRO A 41 -3.99 1.14 9.70
CA PRO A 41 -4.65 2.41 10.03
C PRO A 41 -5.41 2.99 8.84
N LYS A 42 -6.69 3.33 9.03
CA LYS A 42 -7.46 4.12 8.05
C LYS A 42 -6.95 5.56 7.99
N GLY A 43 -7.15 6.21 6.86
CA GLY A 43 -6.66 7.58 6.64
C GLY A 43 -5.15 7.68 6.52
N ARG A 44 -4.46 6.59 6.14
CA ARG A 44 -3.02 6.51 6.01
C ARG A 44 -2.58 5.81 4.72
N VAL A 45 -1.33 6.04 4.35
CA VAL A 45 -0.62 5.28 3.30
C VAL A 45 0.14 4.14 3.97
N VAL A 46 0.03 2.96 3.38
CA VAL A 46 0.77 1.75 3.78
C VAL A 46 1.54 1.22 2.59
N GLU A 47 2.79 0.84 2.79
CA GLU A 47 3.58 0.12 1.79
C GLU A 47 3.75 -1.34 2.22
N ILE A 48 3.40 -2.26 1.31
CA ILE A 48 3.64 -3.69 1.47
C ILE A 48 4.64 -4.11 0.41
N TYR A 49 5.83 -4.55 0.82
CA TYR A 49 6.91 -4.86 -0.10
C TYR A 49 7.56 -6.21 0.22
N GLY A 50 8.25 -6.76 -0.76
CA GLY A 50 8.92 -8.05 -0.63
C GLY A 50 9.29 -8.64 -1.99
N PRO A 51 9.98 -9.79 -2.02
CA PRO A 51 10.30 -10.52 -3.23
C PRO A 51 9.04 -10.93 -4.01
N GLU A 52 9.23 -11.35 -5.26
CA GLU A 52 8.15 -11.97 -6.03
C GLU A 52 7.63 -13.24 -5.32
N SER A 53 6.34 -13.52 -5.50
CA SER A 53 5.67 -14.69 -4.89
C SER A 53 5.78 -14.77 -3.36
N SER A 54 6.00 -13.64 -2.67
CA SER A 54 6.05 -13.59 -1.19
C SER A 54 4.68 -13.45 -0.53
N GLY A 55 3.58 -13.38 -1.29
CA GLY A 55 2.22 -13.28 -0.75
C GLY A 55 1.70 -11.85 -0.54
N LYS A 56 2.31 -10.83 -1.16
CA LYS A 56 1.86 -9.43 -1.07
C LYS A 56 0.41 -9.25 -1.51
N THR A 57 0.10 -9.69 -2.73
CA THR A 57 -1.26 -9.62 -3.29
C THR A 57 -2.25 -10.46 -2.47
N THR A 58 -1.84 -11.64 -1.99
CA THR A 58 -2.65 -12.48 -1.10
C THR A 58 -3.06 -11.73 0.16
N LEU A 59 -2.11 -11.06 0.83
CA LEU A 59 -2.39 -10.28 2.03
C LEU A 59 -3.35 -9.12 1.74
N THR A 60 -3.15 -8.39 0.63
CA THR A 60 -4.04 -7.26 0.29
C THR A 60 -5.44 -7.70 -0.07
N LEU A 61 -5.61 -8.83 -0.76
CA LEU A 61 -6.92 -9.40 -1.03
C LEU A 61 -7.63 -9.83 0.26
N GLN A 62 -6.87 -10.38 1.22
CA GLN A 62 -7.44 -10.72 2.54
C GLN A 62 -7.87 -9.47 3.31
N ILE A 63 -7.10 -8.39 3.27
CA ILE A 63 -7.49 -7.09 3.86
C ILE A 63 -8.77 -6.54 3.21
N ILE A 64 -8.91 -6.66 1.88
CA ILE A 64 -10.13 -6.29 1.17
C ILE A 64 -11.31 -7.14 1.66
N ALA A 65 -11.14 -8.45 1.77
CA ALA A 65 -12.19 -9.34 2.27
C ALA A 65 -12.63 -8.98 3.69
N GLU A 66 -11.68 -8.69 4.60
CA GLU A 66 -12.01 -8.24 5.95
C GLU A 66 -12.73 -6.88 5.96
N CYS A 67 -12.32 -5.95 5.10
CA CYS A 67 -13.00 -4.67 4.91
C CYS A 67 -14.46 -4.87 4.47
N GLN A 68 -14.69 -5.68 3.42
CA GLN A 68 -16.02 -5.96 2.90
C GLN A 68 -16.90 -6.70 3.91
N LYS A 69 -16.36 -7.65 4.68
CA LYS A 69 -17.09 -8.32 5.79
C LYS A 69 -17.57 -7.34 6.85
N ALA A 70 -16.84 -6.26 7.08
CA ALA A 70 -17.23 -5.19 7.98
C ALA A 70 -18.21 -4.17 7.34
N GLY A 71 -18.66 -4.41 6.10
CA GLY A 71 -19.56 -3.52 5.34
C GLY A 71 -18.84 -2.35 4.66
N GLY A 72 -17.51 -2.40 4.58
CA GLY A 72 -16.71 -1.38 3.89
C GLY A 72 -16.59 -1.63 2.39
N SER A 73 -16.19 -0.59 1.66
CA SER A 73 -16.04 -0.60 0.21
C SER A 73 -14.56 -0.56 -0.19
N ALA A 74 -14.20 -1.29 -1.25
CA ALA A 74 -12.84 -1.46 -1.68
C ALA A 74 -12.63 -1.21 -3.18
N ALA A 75 -11.43 -0.77 -3.55
CA ALA A 75 -10.98 -0.72 -4.93
C ALA A 75 -9.59 -1.35 -5.09
N PHE A 76 -9.37 -1.95 -6.24
CA PHE A 76 -8.09 -2.53 -6.64
C PHE A 76 -7.63 -1.92 -7.97
N ILE A 77 -6.46 -1.29 -7.94
CA ILE A 77 -5.80 -0.71 -9.11
C ILE A 77 -4.75 -1.71 -9.57
N ASP A 78 -5.10 -2.50 -10.57
CA ASP A 78 -4.28 -3.59 -11.10
C ASP A 78 -3.40 -3.10 -12.25
N ALA A 79 -2.27 -2.49 -11.92
CA ALA A 79 -1.31 -2.01 -12.92
C ALA A 79 -0.46 -3.13 -13.53
N GLU A 80 -0.45 -4.32 -12.93
CA GLU A 80 0.22 -5.51 -13.48
C GLU A 80 -0.69 -6.31 -14.41
N HIS A 81 -2.01 -6.04 -14.44
CA HIS A 81 -3.03 -6.78 -15.18
C HIS A 81 -3.01 -8.30 -14.85
N ALA A 82 -2.78 -8.63 -13.60
CA ALA A 82 -2.51 -9.98 -13.13
C ALA A 82 -3.48 -10.48 -12.03
N LEU A 83 -4.51 -9.70 -11.69
CA LEU A 83 -5.50 -10.10 -10.70
C LEU A 83 -6.33 -11.29 -11.21
N ASP A 84 -6.30 -12.38 -10.45
CA ASP A 84 -7.13 -13.55 -10.68
C ASP A 84 -8.42 -13.45 -9.84
N PRO A 85 -9.60 -13.30 -10.48
CA PRO A 85 -10.88 -13.18 -9.78
C PRO A 85 -11.25 -14.43 -8.97
N GLU A 86 -10.93 -15.62 -9.48
CA GLU A 86 -11.23 -16.89 -8.78
C GLU A 86 -10.38 -17.02 -7.51
N TYR A 87 -9.12 -16.59 -7.59
CA TYR A 87 -8.25 -16.55 -6.42
C TYR A 87 -8.73 -15.52 -5.39
N ALA A 88 -9.13 -14.33 -5.83
CA ALA A 88 -9.69 -13.30 -4.95
C ALA A 88 -10.96 -13.82 -4.23
N LYS A 89 -11.86 -14.46 -4.96
CA LYS A 89 -13.07 -15.09 -4.43
C LYS A 89 -12.75 -16.20 -3.42
N ALA A 90 -11.75 -17.02 -3.69
CA ALA A 90 -11.31 -18.08 -2.77
C ALA A 90 -10.78 -17.52 -1.44
N LEU A 91 -10.22 -16.31 -1.44
CA LEU A 91 -9.78 -15.59 -0.25
C LEU A 91 -10.93 -14.87 0.48
N GLY A 92 -12.15 -14.92 -0.05
CA GLY A 92 -13.34 -14.34 0.56
C GLY A 92 -13.67 -12.91 0.09
N VAL A 93 -13.05 -12.45 -0.99
CA VAL A 93 -13.39 -11.16 -1.61
C VAL A 93 -14.72 -11.28 -2.33
N ASP A 94 -15.63 -10.35 -2.07
CA ASP A 94 -16.82 -10.16 -2.89
C ASP A 94 -16.39 -9.43 -4.18
N ILE A 95 -16.23 -10.18 -5.26
CA ILE A 95 -15.75 -9.67 -6.54
C ILE A 95 -16.78 -8.82 -7.27
N ASP A 96 -18.07 -8.99 -6.97
CA ASP A 96 -19.15 -8.22 -7.58
C ASP A 96 -19.20 -6.79 -7.02
N GLU A 97 -18.75 -6.61 -5.77
CA GLU A 97 -18.67 -5.31 -5.08
C GLU A 97 -17.25 -4.69 -5.13
N LEU A 98 -16.25 -5.38 -5.66
CA LEU A 98 -14.89 -4.86 -5.78
C LEU A 98 -14.75 -3.96 -7.00
N LEU A 99 -14.40 -2.69 -6.80
CA LEU A 99 -14.06 -1.80 -7.92
C LEU A 99 -12.67 -2.15 -8.47
N LEU A 100 -12.60 -2.51 -9.74
CA LEU A 100 -11.35 -2.82 -10.43
C LEU A 100 -11.01 -1.75 -11.46
N SER A 101 -9.77 -1.29 -11.48
CA SER A 101 -9.21 -0.44 -12.52
C SER A 101 -7.91 -1.04 -13.03
N GLN A 102 -7.74 -1.10 -14.35
CA GLN A 102 -6.54 -1.61 -15.02
C GLN A 102 -5.94 -0.50 -15.90
N PRO A 103 -5.16 0.41 -15.31
CA PRO A 103 -4.59 1.56 -16.02
C PRO A 103 -3.42 1.17 -16.93
N ASP A 104 -3.28 1.88 -18.04
CA ASP A 104 -2.17 1.67 -18.99
C ASP A 104 -0.90 2.42 -18.61
N THR A 105 -1.00 3.48 -17.79
CA THR A 105 0.13 4.32 -17.40
C THR A 105 0.15 4.58 -15.89
N GLY A 106 1.34 4.89 -15.36
CA GLY A 106 1.49 5.28 -13.96
C GLY A 106 0.71 6.53 -13.59
N GLU A 107 0.65 7.52 -14.49
CA GLU A 107 -0.16 8.73 -14.31
C GLU A 107 -1.62 8.40 -14.15
N GLN A 108 -2.18 7.55 -15.04
CA GLN A 108 -3.58 7.15 -14.99
C GLN A 108 -3.90 6.40 -13.68
N ALA A 109 -3.04 5.47 -13.27
CA ALA A 109 -3.21 4.72 -12.02
C ALA A 109 -3.31 5.67 -10.81
N LEU A 110 -2.40 6.64 -10.73
CA LEU A 110 -2.32 7.57 -9.61
C LEU A 110 -3.42 8.64 -9.64
N GLU A 111 -3.88 9.05 -10.84
CA GLU A 111 -5.03 9.94 -11.00
C GLU A 111 -6.32 9.25 -10.58
N VAL A 112 -6.54 8.00 -10.99
CA VAL A 112 -7.69 7.19 -10.55
C VAL A 112 -7.66 7.04 -9.03
N THR A 113 -6.50 6.71 -8.45
CA THR A 113 -6.34 6.63 -7.00
C THR A 113 -6.70 7.95 -6.30
N ASP A 114 -6.21 9.10 -6.80
CA ASP A 114 -6.52 10.43 -6.23
C ASP A 114 -8.02 10.75 -6.30
N MET A 115 -8.67 10.43 -7.43
CA MET A 115 -10.11 10.63 -7.59
C MET A 115 -10.93 9.76 -6.63
N LEU A 116 -10.57 8.48 -6.48
CA LEU A 116 -11.24 7.56 -5.58
C LEU A 116 -11.07 7.96 -4.11
N VAL A 117 -9.86 8.40 -3.70
CA VAL A 117 -9.63 8.95 -2.37
C VAL A 117 -10.48 10.18 -2.11
N LYS A 118 -10.54 11.11 -3.07
CA LYS A 118 -11.33 12.35 -2.95
C LYS A 118 -12.82 12.13 -2.89
N SER A 119 -13.32 11.04 -3.47
CA SER A 119 -14.74 10.68 -3.37
C SER A 119 -15.20 10.44 -1.93
N GLY A 120 -14.27 9.98 -1.06
CA GLY A 120 -14.58 9.62 0.32
C GLY A 120 -15.51 8.42 0.48
N SER A 121 -15.73 7.67 -0.60
CA SER A 121 -16.68 6.56 -0.64
C SER A 121 -16.04 5.19 -0.37
N LEU A 122 -14.71 5.14 -0.30
CA LEU A 122 -13.95 3.90 -0.16
C LEU A 122 -13.19 3.84 1.16
N ASP A 123 -13.21 2.66 1.76
CA ASP A 123 -12.47 2.37 2.99
C ASP A 123 -11.03 1.93 2.70
N VAL A 124 -10.82 1.17 1.63
CA VAL A 124 -9.50 0.71 1.21
C VAL A 124 -9.31 0.79 -0.30
N ILE A 125 -8.13 1.21 -0.72
CA ILE A 125 -7.67 1.20 -2.11
C ILE A 125 -6.31 0.50 -2.15
N VAL A 126 -6.18 -0.50 -3.00
CA VAL A 126 -4.92 -1.21 -3.25
C VAL A 126 -4.38 -0.82 -4.62
N VAL A 127 -3.09 -0.53 -4.72
CA VAL A 127 -2.35 -0.28 -5.97
C VAL A 127 -1.30 -1.38 -6.14
N ASP A 128 -1.51 -2.26 -7.10
CA ASP A 128 -0.62 -3.41 -7.39
C ASP A 128 -0.06 -3.30 -8.82
N SER A 129 1.19 -3.06 -9.01
CA SER A 129 2.23 -2.69 -8.05
C SER A 129 2.93 -1.39 -8.48
N VAL A 130 3.66 -0.75 -7.54
CA VAL A 130 4.47 0.45 -7.86
C VAL A 130 5.46 0.18 -8.99
N ALA A 131 6.00 -1.05 -9.07
CA ALA A 131 6.94 -1.43 -10.13
C ALA A 131 6.34 -1.34 -11.54
N ALA A 132 5.03 -1.53 -11.67
CA ALA A 132 4.29 -1.46 -12.94
C ALA A 132 3.78 -0.04 -13.27
N LEU A 133 3.97 0.94 -12.39
CA LEU A 133 3.60 2.34 -12.65
C LEU A 133 4.61 3.01 -13.59
N VAL A 134 4.55 2.66 -14.87
CA VAL A 134 5.44 3.20 -15.89
C VAL A 134 4.93 4.58 -16.31
N PRO A 135 5.79 5.63 -16.25
CA PRO A 135 5.43 6.95 -16.76
C PRO A 135 5.11 6.94 -18.25
N ARG A 136 4.10 7.71 -18.66
CA ARG A 136 3.69 7.81 -20.08
C ARG A 136 4.86 8.18 -20.99
N ALA A 137 5.70 9.12 -20.57
CA ALA A 137 6.86 9.54 -21.35
C ALA A 137 7.87 8.40 -21.59
N GLU A 138 7.92 7.41 -20.71
CA GLU A 138 8.76 6.22 -20.88
C GLU A 138 8.12 5.23 -21.87
N LEU A 139 6.77 5.12 -21.87
CA LEU A 139 6.04 4.27 -22.82
C LEU A 139 6.05 4.83 -24.25
N GLU A 140 6.04 6.16 -24.40
CA GLU A 140 6.03 6.85 -25.69
C GLU A 140 7.44 7.11 -26.24
N GLY A 141 8.50 6.91 -25.43
CA GLY A 141 9.90 7.07 -25.82
C GLY A 141 10.43 5.93 -26.70
N ASP A 142 11.55 6.19 -27.37
CA ASP A 142 12.22 5.17 -28.17
C ASP A 142 12.97 4.15 -27.30
N MET A 143 13.13 2.93 -27.84
CA MET A 143 13.92 1.88 -27.18
C MET A 143 15.36 2.35 -26.98
N GLY A 144 15.77 2.45 -25.70
CA GLY A 144 17.11 2.89 -25.32
C GLY A 144 17.18 4.32 -24.78
N ASP A 145 16.08 5.07 -24.81
CA ASP A 145 16.02 6.37 -24.18
C ASP A 145 16.20 6.28 -22.65
N SER A 146 16.95 7.23 -22.11
CA SER A 146 17.20 7.27 -20.68
C SER A 146 16.14 8.10 -19.95
N HIS A 147 15.26 7.42 -19.24
CA HIS A 147 14.17 8.03 -18.44
C HIS A 147 14.45 8.00 -16.94
N VAL A 148 15.71 8.24 -16.55
CA VAL A 148 16.16 8.14 -15.16
C VAL A 148 15.31 9.00 -14.22
N GLY A 149 14.73 8.36 -13.21
CA GLY A 149 14.02 9.04 -12.11
C GLY A 149 12.61 9.55 -12.42
N LEU A 150 12.06 9.32 -13.61
CA LEU A 150 10.68 9.74 -13.93
C LEU A 150 9.65 9.09 -13.00
N GLN A 151 9.75 7.79 -12.76
CA GLN A 151 8.86 7.06 -11.85
C GLN A 151 8.95 7.61 -10.42
N ALA A 152 10.16 7.87 -9.92
CA ALA A 152 10.34 8.43 -8.58
C ALA A 152 9.76 9.85 -8.45
N ARG A 153 9.86 10.67 -9.50
CA ARG A 153 9.26 12.00 -9.57
C ARG A 153 7.74 11.91 -9.58
N LEU A 154 7.18 11.00 -10.39
CA LEU A 154 5.75 10.75 -10.48
C LEU A 154 5.18 10.32 -9.12
N MET A 155 5.82 9.35 -8.45
CA MET A 155 5.43 8.90 -7.12
C MET A 155 5.48 10.03 -6.08
N SER A 156 6.55 10.83 -6.07
CA SER A 156 6.68 11.96 -5.15
C SER A 156 5.60 13.01 -5.36
N GLN A 157 5.24 13.31 -6.60
CA GLN A 157 4.20 14.25 -6.94
C GLN A 157 2.81 13.73 -6.54
N ALA A 158 2.52 12.47 -6.84
CA ALA A 158 1.23 11.85 -6.52
C ALA A 158 1.01 11.74 -5.02
N LEU A 159 1.98 11.20 -4.27
CA LEU A 159 1.85 11.04 -2.82
C LEU A 159 1.67 12.37 -2.10
N ARG A 160 2.33 13.44 -2.57
CA ARG A 160 2.13 14.80 -2.04
C ARG A 160 0.69 15.27 -2.21
N LYS A 161 0.04 14.96 -3.33
CA LYS A 161 -1.36 15.30 -3.58
C LYS A 161 -2.32 14.43 -2.74
N ILE A 162 -2.12 13.11 -2.79
CA ILE A 162 -3.03 12.12 -2.24
C ILE A 162 -3.05 12.17 -0.71
N THR A 163 -1.89 12.34 -0.05
CA THR A 163 -1.78 12.31 1.42
C THR A 163 -2.69 13.32 2.10
N GLY A 164 -2.82 14.52 1.55
CA GLY A 164 -3.73 15.54 2.12
C GLY A 164 -5.21 15.17 2.02
N SER A 165 -5.59 14.38 1.03
CA SER A 165 -6.95 13.89 0.81
C SER A 165 -7.26 12.63 1.63
N ILE A 166 -6.29 11.72 1.77
CA ILE A 166 -6.40 10.47 2.52
C ILE A 166 -6.84 10.70 3.97
N GLN A 167 -6.22 11.67 4.65
CA GLN A 167 -6.57 11.99 6.04
C GLN A 167 -8.02 12.49 6.20
N LYS A 168 -8.54 13.19 5.20
CA LYS A 168 -9.90 13.74 5.20
C LYS A 168 -10.95 12.69 4.85
N SER A 169 -10.66 11.82 3.89
CA SER A 169 -11.54 10.74 3.44
C SER A 169 -11.55 9.53 4.37
N ASN A 170 -10.58 9.44 5.27
CA ASN A 170 -10.38 8.27 6.14
C ASN A 170 -10.17 6.96 5.38
N THR A 171 -9.66 7.04 4.15
CA THR A 171 -9.39 5.91 3.26
C THR A 171 -8.00 5.33 3.56
N LEU A 172 -7.88 4.01 3.69
CA LEU A 172 -6.60 3.31 3.69
C LEU A 172 -6.12 3.14 2.25
N VAL A 173 -4.90 3.61 1.94
CA VAL A 173 -4.29 3.36 0.63
C VAL A 173 -3.05 2.50 0.78
N ILE A 174 -3.08 1.31 0.15
CA ILE A 174 -2.00 0.32 0.19
C ILE A 174 -1.28 0.32 -1.16
N PHE A 175 0.02 0.54 -1.13
CA PHE A 175 0.90 0.35 -2.28
C PHE A 175 1.66 -0.96 -2.14
N ILE A 176 1.48 -1.87 -3.09
CA ILE A 176 2.32 -3.06 -3.22
C ILE A 176 3.59 -2.68 -3.96
N ASN A 177 4.75 -3.12 -3.47
CA ASN A 177 6.03 -2.78 -4.05
C ASN A 177 6.95 -4.01 -4.16
N GLN A 178 7.89 -3.94 -5.09
CA GLN A 178 8.88 -4.97 -5.33
C GLN A 178 10.25 -4.52 -4.81
N ILE A 179 11.06 -5.49 -4.38
CA ILE A 179 12.45 -5.26 -4.00
C ILE A 179 13.33 -5.28 -5.25
N ARG A 180 14.28 -4.36 -5.29
CA ARG A 180 15.36 -4.31 -6.27
C ARG A 180 16.70 -4.24 -5.55
N MET A 181 17.74 -4.73 -6.20
CA MET A 181 19.10 -4.71 -5.68
C MET A 181 19.85 -3.51 -6.25
N LYS A 182 20.40 -2.66 -5.37
CA LYS A 182 21.33 -1.60 -5.79
C LYS A 182 22.68 -2.18 -6.09
N ILE A 183 23.22 -1.85 -7.27
CA ILE A 183 24.57 -2.24 -7.67
C ILE A 183 25.59 -1.33 -6.98
N GLY A 184 26.71 -1.90 -6.50
CA GLY A 184 27.84 -1.14 -5.95
C GLY A 184 27.69 -0.73 -4.48
N VAL A 185 26.74 -1.27 -3.74
CA VAL A 185 26.63 -1.05 -2.29
C VAL A 185 27.66 -1.93 -1.56
N MET A 186 28.70 -1.30 -0.99
CA MET A 186 29.74 -2.02 -0.24
C MET A 186 29.40 -2.20 1.24
N PHE A 187 28.53 -1.36 1.81
CA PHE A 187 28.10 -1.40 3.21
C PHE A 187 26.59 -1.19 3.33
N GLY A 188 25.96 -1.89 4.28
CA GLY A 188 24.52 -1.85 4.49
C GLY A 188 23.74 -2.78 3.57
N SER A 189 22.41 -2.72 3.61
CA SER A 189 21.54 -3.54 2.76
C SER A 189 21.52 -2.99 1.34
N PRO A 190 21.80 -3.80 0.30
CA PRO A 190 21.66 -3.40 -1.09
C PRO A 190 20.19 -3.35 -1.55
N GLU A 191 19.27 -3.85 -0.74
CA GLU A 191 17.85 -3.91 -1.09
C GLU A 191 17.21 -2.52 -1.10
N THR A 192 16.39 -2.25 -2.08
CA THR A 192 15.58 -1.03 -2.18
C THR A 192 14.26 -1.35 -2.85
N THR A 193 13.24 -0.53 -2.61
CA THR A 193 11.95 -0.63 -3.30
C THR A 193 11.94 0.24 -4.55
N THR A 194 11.04 -0.07 -5.51
CA THR A 194 10.86 0.73 -6.73
C THR A 194 10.15 2.05 -6.43
N GLY A 195 10.16 3.00 -7.37
CA GLY A 195 9.47 4.29 -7.23
C GLY A 195 10.20 5.32 -6.38
N GLY A 196 11.48 5.10 -6.06
CA GLY A 196 12.31 6.03 -5.28
C GLY A 196 12.03 5.98 -3.78
N ASN A 197 12.27 7.10 -3.10
CA ASN A 197 12.15 7.16 -1.64
C ASN A 197 10.80 7.71 -1.14
N ALA A 198 9.89 8.10 -2.04
CA ALA A 198 8.66 8.80 -1.64
C ALA A 198 7.80 7.98 -0.67
N LEU A 199 7.56 6.70 -0.97
CA LEU A 199 6.79 5.82 -0.10
C LEU A 199 7.42 5.66 1.29
N LYS A 200 8.75 5.64 1.40
CA LYS A 200 9.43 5.57 2.70
C LYS A 200 9.10 6.74 3.62
N PHE A 201 8.85 7.94 3.05
CA PHE A 201 8.51 9.13 3.82
C PHE A 201 7.01 9.31 4.04
N TYR A 202 6.17 8.84 3.11
CA TYR A 202 4.73 9.04 3.18
C TYR A 202 3.97 7.90 3.83
N SER A 203 4.55 6.70 3.90
CA SER A 203 3.91 5.55 4.53
C SER A 203 3.98 5.64 6.05
N SER A 204 2.83 5.45 6.72
CA SER A 204 2.76 5.33 8.17
C SER A 204 3.13 3.92 8.66
N VAL A 205 2.95 2.92 7.80
CA VAL A 205 3.32 1.53 8.06
C VAL A 205 3.98 0.97 6.81
N ARG A 206 5.07 0.24 7.00
CA ARG A 206 5.77 -0.48 5.94
C ARG A 206 5.92 -1.94 6.37
N LEU A 207 5.37 -2.85 5.57
CA LEU A 207 5.42 -4.29 5.83
C LEU A 207 6.36 -4.96 4.83
N ASP A 208 7.43 -5.57 5.33
CA ASP A 208 8.29 -6.48 4.56
C ASP A 208 7.75 -7.90 4.69
N ILE A 209 7.40 -8.54 3.56
CA ILE A 209 6.88 -9.90 3.53
C ILE A 209 7.92 -10.82 2.93
N ARG A 210 8.34 -11.82 3.71
CA ARG A 210 9.32 -12.82 3.32
C ARG A 210 8.76 -14.23 3.46
N ARG A 211 8.96 -15.06 2.42
CA ARG A 211 8.77 -16.50 2.55
C ARG A 211 9.96 -17.10 3.30
N ILE A 212 9.70 -17.74 4.43
CA ILE A 212 10.73 -18.35 5.28
C ILE A 212 10.74 -19.88 5.26
N GLY A 213 9.70 -20.50 4.71
CA GLY A 213 9.63 -21.96 4.63
C GLY A 213 8.41 -22.44 3.88
N ALA A 214 8.33 -23.75 3.71
CA ALA A 214 7.17 -24.45 3.15
C ALA A 214 6.46 -25.25 4.26
N ILE A 215 5.13 -25.23 4.23
CA ILE A 215 4.29 -26.10 5.05
C ILE A 215 4.09 -27.38 4.24
N LYS A 216 4.41 -28.53 4.84
CA LYS A 216 4.32 -29.83 4.18
C LYS A 216 3.34 -30.76 4.88
N ASP A 217 2.62 -31.53 4.09
CA ASP A 217 1.89 -32.70 4.54
C ASP A 217 2.55 -33.94 3.92
N GLY A 218 3.35 -34.68 4.71
CA GLY A 218 4.28 -35.68 4.20
C GLY A 218 5.35 -35.06 3.30
N ASP A 219 5.42 -35.51 2.04
CA ASP A 219 6.35 -34.95 1.03
C ASP A 219 5.73 -33.83 0.17
N GLU A 220 4.43 -33.58 0.30
CA GLU A 220 3.70 -32.58 -0.47
C GLU A 220 3.77 -31.22 0.18
N VAL A 221 4.04 -30.16 -0.61
CA VAL A 221 3.99 -28.77 -0.15
C VAL A 221 2.56 -28.27 -0.24
N VAL A 222 1.91 -28.09 0.91
CA VAL A 222 0.51 -27.60 1.02
C VAL A 222 0.40 -26.12 1.30
N GLY A 223 1.50 -25.43 1.60
CA GLY A 223 1.48 -23.99 1.86
C GLY A 223 2.85 -23.38 2.10
N ASN A 224 2.88 -22.08 2.37
CA ASN A 224 4.08 -21.34 2.65
C ASN A 224 4.00 -20.65 4.03
N CYS A 225 5.09 -20.69 4.76
CA CYS A 225 5.26 -19.89 5.98
C CYS A 225 5.81 -18.53 5.61
N LEU A 226 5.09 -17.46 6.01
CA LEU A 226 5.45 -16.09 5.73
C LEU A 226 5.86 -15.37 7.01
N LEU A 227 6.92 -14.56 6.93
CA LEU A 227 7.34 -13.63 7.97
C LEU A 227 6.94 -12.22 7.54
N TYR A 228 6.28 -11.51 8.44
CA TYR A 228 5.99 -10.09 8.31
C TYR A 228 6.87 -9.33 9.29
N THR A 229 7.59 -8.34 8.80
CA THR A 229 8.30 -7.38 9.64
C THR A 229 7.77 -5.99 9.37
N SER A 230 7.44 -5.25 10.43
CA SER A 230 7.05 -3.85 10.33
C SER A 230 8.28 -2.99 10.62
N ASP A 231 8.69 -2.18 9.64
CA ASP A 231 9.48 -1.00 9.94
C ASP A 231 8.50 0.05 10.48
N ALA A 232 8.46 0.20 11.80
CA ALA A 232 7.97 1.45 12.35
C ALA A 232 8.84 2.54 11.73
N ALA A 233 8.22 3.53 11.08
CA ALA A 233 8.95 4.65 10.51
C ALA A 233 9.96 5.13 11.55
N ASP A 234 11.25 5.05 11.23
CA ASP A 234 12.32 5.56 12.10
C ASP A 234 12.01 7.03 12.37
N GLU A 235 11.46 7.29 13.55
CA GLU A 235 11.43 8.60 14.16
C GLU A 235 12.86 8.86 14.72
N SER A 236 13.76 9.17 13.81
CA SER A 236 15.08 9.68 14.17
C SER A 236 15.30 11.06 13.57
#